data_a4901574a67bd29bb8fa3676b71d7426
#
_entry.id   a4901574a67bd29bb8fa3676b71d7426
#
_cell.length_a   1.000
_cell.length_b   1.000
_cell.length_c   1.000
_cell.angle_alpha   90.00
_cell.angle_beta   90.00
_cell.angle_gamma   90.00
#
_symmetry.space_group_name_H-M   'P 1'
#
loop_
_entity.id
_entity.type
_entity.pdbx_description
1 polymer ?
#
loop_
_entity_poly.entity_id
_entity_poly.type
_entity_poly.pdbx_seq_one_letter_code
_entity_poly.pdbx_strand_id
1 'polypeptide(L)'
;GVPVVIADATADRRRIEAWSGGRRVEVHSIRLRAHKGLRALLIDGKCFQRGKLGADKAEPVARCIDRLMSEMAAPLSRLARERTAKGLPLSGLLVAPRSLYQTHPGAVDALQARLTAQGWSIAETHWQSVESRGSNRFTGIGTIITLGSPLMNLSAWMVQERMLSYWLADFMPADDAANDPESRERHRWQRSASAESWQAHNRARAWTDPDGSPFLHIAVGPTSSAPAELRALPVNQRDHLTLQGRPSTVGTWVDRTVADLNLSAAHPGLLSRLPGAPNHGQIRAYLNAGGPWKRSRVWSCALTGGGSSGRTCAVHAPEDATLRLVAESLERLGARAGLSGLAVKT
;
A
#
# COMPACT_ATOMS: atom_id res chain seq x y z
N GLY A 1 29.46 -28.52 13.61
CA GLY A 1 28.04 -28.55 13.26
C GLY A 1 27.84 -28.40 11.75
N VAL A 2 26.77 -28.96 11.21
CA VAL A 2 26.47 -28.86 9.79
C VAL A 2 25.86 -27.45 9.58
N PRO A 3 26.34 -26.66 8.60
CA PRO A 3 25.70 -25.36 8.26
C PRO A 3 24.32 -25.64 7.68
N VAL A 4 23.33 -24.87 8.14
CA VAL A 4 21.95 -24.92 7.62
C VAL A 4 21.69 -23.64 6.86
N VAL A 5 21.25 -23.76 5.61
CA VAL A 5 20.83 -22.63 4.78
C VAL A 5 19.31 -22.58 4.76
N ILE A 6 18.74 -21.45 5.18
CA ILE A 6 17.30 -21.19 5.13
C ILE A 6 17.08 -20.14 4.03
N ALA A 7 16.43 -20.54 2.94
CA ALA A 7 16.01 -19.63 1.89
C ALA A 7 14.56 -19.21 2.13
N ASP A 8 14.35 -18.07 2.72
CA ASP A 8 13.02 -17.50 3.00
C ASP A 8 12.98 -16.02 2.59
N ALA A 9 12.01 -15.70 1.76
CA ALA A 9 11.80 -14.33 1.27
C ALA A 9 11.34 -13.33 2.34
N THR A 10 10.87 -13.84 3.48
CA THR A 10 10.32 -13.06 4.59
C THR A 10 10.94 -13.43 5.94
N ALA A 11 12.14 -14.00 5.89
CA ALA A 11 12.85 -14.48 7.09
C ALA A 11 12.93 -13.37 8.15
N ASP A 12 12.39 -13.64 9.30
CA ASP A 12 12.63 -12.84 10.50
C ASP A 12 13.87 -13.40 11.22
N ARG A 13 14.94 -12.61 11.18
CA ARG A 13 16.24 -12.99 11.80
C ARG A 13 16.06 -13.48 13.23
N ARG A 14 15.22 -12.81 14.03
CA ARG A 14 15.03 -13.18 15.44
C ARG A 14 14.35 -14.54 15.60
N ARG A 15 13.38 -14.86 14.73
CA ARG A 15 12.75 -16.19 14.73
C ARG A 15 13.75 -17.29 14.38
N ILE A 16 14.63 -17.01 13.43
CA ILE A 16 15.67 -17.95 13.04
C ILE A 16 16.70 -18.11 14.17
N GLU A 17 17.12 -17.03 14.81
CA GLU A 17 17.99 -17.04 15.97
C GLU A 17 17.38 -17.84 17.13
N ALA A 18 16.07 -17.68 17.38
CA ALA A 18 15.35 -18.48 18.37
C ALA A 18 15.38 -19.98 18.06
N TRP A 19 15.02 -20.32 16.82
CA TRP A 19 15.01 -21.72 16.39
C TRP A 19 16.40 -22.36 16.37
N SER A 20 17.42 -21.55 16.14
CA SER A 20 18.81 -22.03 16.15
C SER A 20 19.39 -22.28 17.55
N GLY A 21 18.65 -21.92 18.60
CA GLY A 21 19.14 -22.05 19.99
C GLY A 21 20.36 -21.17 20.25
N GLY A 22 20.37 -19.92 19.73
CA GLY A 22 21.48 -18.99 19.92
C GLY A 22 22.69 -19.23 19.02
N ARG A 23 22.57 -20.07 17.99
CA ARG A 23 23.65 -20.24 17.01
C ARG A 23 23.77 -18.97 16.17
N ARG A 24 24.99 -18.69 15.70
CA ARG A 24 25.26 -17.56 14.83
C ARG A 24 24.42 -17.65 13.55
N VAL A 25 23.63 -16.61 13.27
CA VAL A 25 22.82 -16.48 12.08
C VAL A 25 23.35 -15.33 11.22
N GLU A 26 23.68 -15.63 9.98
CA GLU A 26 24.02 -14.63 8.98
C GLU A 26 22.85 -14.45 8.03
N VAL A 27 22.40 -13.19 7.86
CA VAL A 27 21.29 -12.88 6.97
C VAL A 27 21.83 -12.15 5.75
N HIS A 28 21.67 -12.77 4.60
CA HIS A 28 22.01 -12.18 3.30
C HIS A 28 20.74 -11.73 2.59
N SER A 29 20.60 -10.42 2.36
CA SER A 29 19.44 -9.85 1.65
C SER A 29 19.75 -9.75 0.17
N ILE A 30 18.94 -10.40 -0.65
CA ILE A 30 19.00 -10.29 -2.11
C ILE A 30 17.93 -9.31 -2.56
N ARG A 31 18.32 -8.23 -3.21
CA ARG A 31 17.37 -7.29 -3.83
C ARG A 31 16.96 -7.84 -5.20
N LEU A 32 15.69 -8.15 -5.35
CA LEU A 32 15.12 -8.48 -6.65
C LEU A 32 15.02 -7.20 -7.50
N ARG A 33 15.23 -7.35 -8.81
CA ARG A 33 15.00 -6.24 -9.74
C ARG A 33 13.54 -5.82 -9.73
N ALA A 34 13.28 -4.52 -9.77
CA ALA A 34 11.92 -4.02 -9.94
C ALA A 34 11.36 -4.51 -11.30
N HIS A 35 10.15 -5.05 -11.27
CA HIS A 35 9.48 -5.49 -12.47
C HIS A 35 9.04 -4.29 -13.31
N LYS A 36 9.56 -4.15 -14.54
CA LYS A 36 9.34 -2.99 -15.41
C LYS A 36 7.86 -2.79 -15.80
N GLY A 37 7.13 -3.88 -16.00
CA GLY A 37 5.71 -3.88 -16.36
C GLY A 37 4.75 -3.81 -15.17
N LEU A 38 5.25 -3.71 -13.94
CA LEU A 38 4.42 -3.69 -12.73
C LEU A 38 3.66 -2.37 -12.61
N ARG A 39 2.35 -2.50 -12.42
CA ARG A 39 1.45 -1.43 -11.98
C ARG A 39 0.74 -1.87 -10.72
N ALA A 40 0.32 -0.90 -9.92
CA ALA A 40 -0.48 -1.14 -8.73
C ALA A 40 -1.75 -0.30 -8.74
N LEU A 41 -2.84 -0.91 -8.30
CA LEU A 41 -4.07 -0.23 -7.91
C LEU A 41 -4.26 -0.46 -6.41
N LEU A 42 -4.03 0.56 -5.62
CA LEU A 42 -4.21 0.51 -4.16
C LEU A 42 -5.59 1.07 -3.84
N ILE A 43 -6.46 0.22 -3.30
CA ILE A 43 -7.83 0.58 -2.95
C ILE A 43 -7.96 0.55 -1.43
N ASP A 44 -8.00 1.71 -0.80
CA ASP A 44 -8.19 1.79 0.64
C ASP A 44 -9.64 1.45 1.01
N GLY A 45 -9.83 0.48 1.88
CA GLY A 45 -11.15 0.03 2.30
C GLY A 45 -11.09 -0.96 3.46
N LYS A 46 -12.09 -0.90 4.32
CA LYS A 46 -12.18 -1.76 5.51
C LYS A 46 -13.18 -2.90 5.35
N CYS A 47 -13.91 -2.98 4.24
CA CYS A 47 -15.01 -3.93 4.06
C CYS A 47 -14.58 -5.40 4.07
N PHE A 48 -13.36 -5.69 3.62
CA PHE A 48 -12.81 -7.05 3.62
C PHE A 48 -11.94 -7.38 4.83
N GLN A 49 -11.95 -6.54 5.86
CA GLN A 49 -11.30 -6.88 7.12
C GLN A 49 -12.11 -7.92 7.89
N ARG A 50 -11.42 -8.84 8.59
CA ARG A 50 -12.04 -9.96 9.32
C ARG A 50 -13.22 -9.53 10.21
N GLY A 51 -13.11 -8.42 10.94
CA GLY A 51 -14.18 -7.91 11.79
C GLY A 51 -15.38 -7.29 11.04
N LYS A 52 -15.33 -7.21 9.70
CA LYS A 52 -16.39 -6.68 8.83
C LYS A 52 -17.03 -7.76 7.96
N LEU A 53 -16.65 -9.02 8.13
CA LEU A 53 -17.13 -10.17 7.36
C LEU A 53 -18.08 -11.06 8.18
N GLY A 54 -18.84 -10.49 9.12
CA GLY A 54 -19.88 -11.22 9.84
C GLY A 54 -21.03 -11.62 8.90
N ALA A 55 -21.77 -12.68 9.24
CA ALA A 55 -22.89 -13.18 8.43
C ALA A 55 -23.97 -12.10 8.21
N ASP A 56 -24.15 -11.21 9.18
CA ASP A 56 -25.06 -10.04 9.13
C ASP A 56 -24.61 -8.95 8.15
N LYS A 57 -23.45 -9.08 7.50
CA LYS A 57 -22.85 -8.10 6.59
C LYS A 57 -22.93 -8.46 5.11
N ALA A 58 -23.82 -9.39 4.73
CA ALA A 58 -23.92 -9.84 3.33
C ALA A 58 -24.16 -8.71 2.34
N GLU A 59 -25.13 -7.83 2.61
CA GLU A 59 -25.43 -6.69 1.74
C GLU A 59 -24.30 -5.64 1.67
N PRO A 60 -23.67 -5.20 2.78
CA PRO A 60 -22.50 -4.36 2.73
C PRO A 60 -21.34 -4.99 1.94
N VAL A 61 -21.08 -6.29 2.07
CA VAL A 61 -20.03 -6.99 1.33
C VAL A 61 -20.34 -7.03 -0.17
N ALA A 62 -21.59 -7.35 -0.55
CA ALA A 62 -22.02 -7.32 -1.95
C ALA A 62 -21.83 -5.94 -2.59
N ARG A 63 -22.27 -4.88 -1.92
CA ARG A 63 -22.04 -3.49 -2.38
C ARG A 63 -20.56 -3.14 -2.53
N CYS A 64 -19.72 -3.66 -1.64
CA CYS A 64 -18.26 -3.47 -1.76
C CYS A 64 -17.71 -4.18 -3.01
N ILE A 65 -18.19 -5.39 -3.32
CA ILE A 65 -17.82 -6.13 -4.53
C ILE A 65 -18.24 -5.36 -5.79
N ASP A 66 -19.50 -4.90 -5.84
CA ASP A 66 -20.01 -4.13 -6.99
C ASP A 66 -19.14 -2.91 -7.28
N ARG A 67 -18.79 -2.21 -6.23
CA ARG A 67 -17.97 -1.04 -6.33
C ARG A 67 -16.53 -1.38 -6.71
N LEU A 68 -15.95 -2.40 -6.09
CA LEU A 68 -14.63 -2.89 -6.44
C LEU A 68 -14.53 -3.20 -7.93
N MET A 69 -15.54 -3.89 -8.47
CA MET A 69 -15.60 -4.20 -9.90
C MET A 69 -15.65 -2.95 -10.78
N SER A 70 -16.39 -1.93 -10.36
CA SER A 70 -16.43 -0.64 -11.07
C SER A 70 -15.05 0.03 -11.10
N GLU A 71 -14.36 0.05 -9.96
CA GLU A 71 -13.03 0.68 -9.86
C GLU A 71 -11.94 -0.11 -10.60
N MET A 72 -12.04 -1.44 -10.64
CA MET A 72 -11.07 -2.29 -11.35
C MET A 72 -11.28 -2.35 -12.87
N ALA A 73 -12.48 -1.99 -13.37
CA ALA A 73 -12.85 -2.21 -14.77
C ALA A 73 -11.88 -1.56 -15.77
N ALA A 74 -11.56 -0.29 -15.59
CA ALA A 74 -10.65 0.42 -16.51
C ALA A 74 -9.20 -0.08 -16.43
N PRO A 75 -8.58 -0.26 -15.24
CA PRO A 75 -7.25 -0.85 -15.11
C PRO A 75 -7.14 -2.26 -15.70
N LEU A 76 -8.13 -3.14 -15.44
CA LEU A 76 -8.14 -4.51 -15.97
C LEU A 76 -8.33 -4.53 -17.50
N SER A 77 -9.19 -3.68 -18.05
CA SER A 77 -9.38 -3.56 -19.50
C SER A 77 -8.13 -3.06 -20.21
N ARG A 78 -7.39 -2.13 -19.60
CA ARG A 78 -6.08 -1.67 -20.10
C ARG A 78 -5.08 -2.81 -20.12
N LEU A 79 -4.94 -3.50 -18.98
CA LEU A 79 -4.05 -4.64 -18.84
C LEU A 79 -4.40 -5.75 -19.84
N ALA A 80 -5.69 -6.06 -20.02
CA ALA A 80 -6.14 -7.07 -20.97
C ALA A 80 -5.68 -6.75 -22.39
N ARG A 81 -5.87 -5.51 -22.85
CA ARG A 81 -5.39 -5.09 -24.19
C ARG A 81 -3.88 -5.23 -24.35
N GLU A 82 -3.11 -4.80 -23.34
CA GLU A 82 -1.65 -4.88 -23.39
C GLU A 82 -1.14 -6.33 -23.39
N ARG A 83 -1.78 -7.22 -22.63
CA ARG A 83 -1.43 -8.64 -22.59
C ARG A 83 -1.84 -9.36 -23.89
N THR A 84 -3.04 -9.11 -24.37
CA THR A 84 -3.52 -9.68 -25.65
C THR A 84 -2.63 -9.26 -26.81
N ALA A 85 -2.21 -7.99 -26.86
CA ALA A 85 -1.29 -7.51 -27.87
C ALA A 85 0.09 -8.23 -27.87
N LYS A 86 0.46 -8.82 -26.74
CA LYS A 86 1.69 -9.63 -26.57
C LYS A 86 1.43 -11.14 -26.62
N GLY A 87 0.22 -11.59 -26.94
CA GLY A 87 -0.14 -13.02 -26.95
C GLY A 87 -0.11 -13.67 -25.54
N LEU A 88 -0.20 -12.88 -24.46
CA LEU A 88 -0.14 -13.37 -23.09
C LEU A 88 -1.54 -13.72 -22.55
N PRO A 89 -1.67 -14.79 -21.75
CA PRO A 89 -2.96 -15.19 -21.21
C PRO A 89 -3.52 -14.17 -20.21
N LEU A 90 -4.85 -14.02 -20.19
CA LEU A 90 -5.57 -13.24 -19.19
C LEU A 90 -5.83 -14.11 -17.96
N SER A 91 -4.80 -14.34 -17.17
CA SER A 91 -4.87 -15.15 -15.94
C SER A 91 -4.49 -14.34 -14.72
N GLY A 92 -5.07 -14.69 -13.58
CA GLY A 92 -4.83 -13.99 -12.33
C GLY A 92 -5.03 -14.84 -11.10
N LEU A 93 -4.77 -14.22 -9.95
CA LEU A 93 -4.91 -14.81 -8.63
C LEU A 93 -5.74 -13.89 -7.74
N LEU A 94 -6.78 -14.42 -7.11
CA LEU A 94 -7.54 -13.79 -6.06
C LEU A 94 -7.09 -14.34 -4.70
N VAL A 95 -6.61 -13.47 -3.83
CA VAL A 95 -6.23 -13.79 -2.45
C VAL A 95 -7.15 -13.04 -1.50
N ALA A 96 -7.91 -13.74 -0.68
CA ALA A 96 -8.87 -13.13 0.21
C ALA A 96 -8.84 -13.77 1.62
N PRO A 97 -9.46 -13.13 2.64
CA PRO A 97 -9.61 -13.76 3.94
C PRO A 97 -10.42 -15.06 3.84
N ARG A 98 -9.99 -16.12 4.54
CA ARG A 98 -10.73 -17.38 4.59
C ARG A 98 -12.19 -17.17 5.02
N SER A 99 -12.44 -16.23 5.93
CA SER A 99 -13.78 -15.86 6.37
C SER A 99 -14.67 -15.32 5.24
N LEU A 100 -14.11 -14.67 4.22
CA LEU A 100 -14.89 -14.21 3.08
C LEU A 100 -15.47 -15.41 2.30
N TYR A 101 -14.65 -16.42 2.01
CA TYR A 101 -15.08 -17.65 1.34
C TYR A 101 -16.10 -18.45 2.15
N GLN A 102 -15.95 -18.48 3.47
CA GLN A 102 -16.83 -19.25 4.35
C GLN A 102 -18.17 -18.56 4.63
N THR A 103 -18.15 -17.23 4.77
CA THR A 103 -19.34 -16.47 5.21
C THR A 103 -20.10 -15.84 4.04
N HIS A 104 -19.39 -15.49 2.98
CA HIS A 104 -19.96 -14.81 1.81
C HIS A 104 -19.52 -15.46 0.48
N PRO A 105 -19.69 -16.77 0.28
CA PRO A 105 -19.27 -17.45 -0.94
C PRO A 105 -19.89 -16.82 -2.19
N GLY A 106 -21.17 -16.50 -2.18
CA GLY A 106 -21.85 -15.87 -3.31
C GLY A 106 -21.29 -14.51 -3.73
N ALA A 107 -20.65 -13.77 -2.80
CA ALA A 107 -19.97 -12.52 -3.14
C ALA A 107 -18.65 -12.78 -3.90
N VAL A 108 -17.93 -13.85 -3.54
CA VAL A 108 -16.72 -14.28 -4.25
C VAL A 108 -17.10 -14.82 -5.63
N ASP A 109 -18.14 -15.66 -5.72
CA ASP A 109 -18.64 -16.20 -6.99
C ASP A 109 -19.06 -15.08 -7.95
N ALA A 110 -19.74 -14.05 -7.42
CA ALA A 110 -20.15 -12.88 -8.21
C ALA A 110 -18.93 -12.08 -8.72
N LEU A 111 -17.90 -11.93 -7.92
CA LEU A 111 -16.65 -11.30 -8.33
C LEU A 111 -15.97 -12.11 -9.43
N GLN A 112 -15.86 -13.41 -9.25
CA GLN A 112 -15.28 -14.34 -10.22
C GLN A 112 -16.04 -14.36 -11.54
N ALA A 113 -17.36 -14.47 -11.49
CA ALA A 113 -18.20 -14.46 -12.68
C ALA A 113 -18.02 -13.18 -13.53
N ARG A 114 -17.92 -12.02 -12.87
CA ARG A 114 -17.69 -10.75 -13.56
C ARG A 114 -16.28 -10.66 -14.17
N LEU A 115 -15.26 -11.17 -13.50
CA LEU A 115 -13.89 -11.23 -14.06
C LEU A 115 -13.84 -12.19 -15.24
N THR A 116 -14.49 -13.35 -15.14
CA THR A 116 -14.61 -14.34 -16.24
C THR A 116 -15.36 -13.75 -17.44
N ALA A 117 -16.41 -12.97 -17.22
CA ALA A 117 -17.12 -12.28 -18.29
C ALA A 117 -16.24 -11.24 -19.02
N GLN A 118 -15.18 -10.75 -18.38
CA GLN A 118 -14.16 -9.90 -19.01
C GLN A 118 -12.99 -10.68 -19.63
N GLY A 119 -13.10 -12.01 -19.70
CA GLY A 119 -12.08 -12.90 -20.28
C GLY A 119 -10.96 -13.31 -19.33
N TRP A 120 -11.05 -12.97 -18.02
CA TRP A 120 -10.03 -13.35 -17.05
C TRP A 120 -10.27 -14.75 -16.50
N SER A 121 -9.24 -15.57 -16.44
CA SER A 121 -9.19 -16.83 -15.70
C SER A 121 -8.53 -16.58 -14.35
N ILE A 122 -9.31 -16.58 -13.27
CA ILE A 122 -8.85 -16.24 -11.92
C ILE A 122 -8.80 -17.50 -11.05
N ALA A 123 -7.62 -17.84 -10.56
CA ALA A 123 -7.44 -18.81 -9.50
C ALA A 123 -7.70 -18.16 -8.13
N GLU A 124 -8.17 -18.95 -7.17
CA GLU A 124 -8.49 -18.48 -5.83
C GLU A 124 -7.60 -19.13 -4.78
N THR A 125 -7.27 -18.36 -3.76
CA THR A 125 -6.62 -18.84 -2.54
C THR A 125 -6.96 -17.92 -1.38
N HIS A 126 -6.68 -18.37 -0.16
CA HIS A 126 -6.86 -17.52 1.01
C HIS A 126 -5.52 -17.14 1.65
N TRP A 127 -5.51 -16.04 2.38
CA TRP A 127 -4.37 -15.65 3.18
C TRP A 127 -3.87 -16.79 4.07
N GLN A 128 -2.56 -16.91 4.21
CA GLN A 128 -1.87 -17.90 5.03
C GLN A 128 -2.10 -19.37 4.59
N SER A 129 -2.64 -19.62 3.41
CA SER A 129 -2.70 -20.96 2.83
C SER A 129 -1.31 -21.44 2.42
N VAL A 130 -1.15 -22.75 2.29
CA VAL A 130 0.07 -23.35 1.72
C VAL A 130 0.29 -22.83 0.29
N GLU A 131 -0.78 -22.68 -0.47
CA GLU A 131 -0.74 -22.18 -1.85
C GLU A 131 -0.30 -20.71 -1.91
N SER A 132 -0.75 -19.86 -0.97
CA SER A 132 -0.31 -18.47 -0.90
C SER A 132 1.17 -18.34 -0.47
N ARG A 133 1.75 -19.36 0.16
CA ARG A 133 3.12 -19.33 0.70
C ARG A 133 4.16 -20.12 -0.09
N GLY A 134 3.78 -21.19 -0.80
CA GLY A 134 4.73 -22.14 -1.34
C GLY A 134 4.55 -22.57 -2.80
N SER A 135 3.45 -22.23 -3.45
CA SER A 135 3.13 -22.75 -4.78
C SER A 135 3.80 -21.99 -5.93
N ASN A 136 4.33 -22.74 -6.90
CA ASN A 136 4.78 -22.21 -8.19
C ASN A 136 3.65 -22.18 -9.25
N ARG A 137 2.46 -22.62 -8.89
CA ARG A 137 1.28 -22.76 -9.77
C ARG A 137 0.86 -21.45 -10.42
N PHE A 138 1.21 -20.32 -9.81
CA PHE A 138 0.79 -18.99 -10.24
C PHE A 138 1.86 -18.21 -11.02
N THR A 139 2.90 -18.90 -11.49
CA THR A 139 3.95 -18.25 -12.30
C THR A 139 3.37 -17.77 -13.63
N GLY A 140 3.70 -16.53 -14.02
CA GLY A 140 3.31 -15.95 -15.30
C GLY A 140 1.89 -15.37 -15.37
N ILE A 141 1.12 -15.36 -14.26
CA ILE A 141 -0.18 -14.68 -14.22
C ILE A 141 -0.02 -13.18 -14.46
N GLY A 142 -1.06 -12.55 -15.01
CA GLY A 142 -1.05 -11.11 -15.34
C GLY A 142 -1.57 -10.21 -14.25
N THR A 143 -2.36 -10.74 -13.32
CA THR A 143 -2.90 -9.92 -12.23
C THR A 143 -2.96 -10.68 -10.91
N ILE A 144 -2.79 -9.94 -9.83
CA ILE A 144 -3.10 -10.41 -8.47
C ILE A 144 -4.09 -9.43 -7.86
N ILE A 145 -5.17 -9.96 -7.31
CA ILE A 145 -6.17 -9.20 -6.57
C ILE A 145 -6.12 -9.68 -5.11
N THR A 146 -5.73 -8.79 -4.21
CA THR A 146 -5.70 -9.10 -2.78
C THR A 146 -6.81 -8.35 -2.06
N LEU A 147 -7.70 -9.08 -1.38
CA LEU A 147 -8.79 -8.52 -0.61
C LEU A 147 -8.49 -8.57 0.88
N GLY A 148 -8.67 -7.46 1.56
CA GLY A 148 -8.40 -7.32 2.98
C GLY A 148 -6.91 -7.33 3.31
N SER A 149 -6.62 -7.52 4.59
CA SER A 149 -5.25 -7.59 5.11
C SER A 149 -5.00 -8.96 5.73
N PRO A 150 -3.83 -9.57 5.54
CA PRO A 150 -3.45 -10.83 6.17
C PRO A 150 -3.17 -10.69 7.67
N LEU A 151 -3.60 -9.61 8.28
CA LEU A 151 -3.41 -9.36 9.71
C LEU A 151 -4.03 -10.48 10.56
N MET A 152 -3.19 -11.13 11.34
CA MET A 152 -3.63 -12.00 12.42
C MET A 152 -4.39 -11.19 13.47
N ASN A 153 -5.28 -11.84 14.25
CA ASN A 153 -5.86 -11.18 15.42
C ASN A 153 -4.73 -10.67 16.31
N LEU A 154 -4.81 -9.40 16.73
CA LEU A 154 -3.76 -8.76 17.52
C LEU A 154 -3.46 -9.53 18.81
N SER A 155 -4.49 -9.99 19.53
CA SER A 155 -4.30 -10.76 20.76
C SER A 155 -3.59 -12.09 20.51
N ALA A 156 -3.95 -12.81 19.45
CA ALA A 156 -3.29 -14.06 19.09
C ALA A 156 -1.82 -13.81 18.68
N TRP A 157 -1.59 -12.72 17.95
CA TRP A 157 -0.24 -12.33 17.58
C TRP A 157 0.60 -11.93 18.79
N MET A 158 0.04 -11.15 19.72
CA MET A 158 0.70 -10.79 20.98
C MET A 158 1.08 -12.01 21.81
N VAL A 159 0.21 -13.02 21.89
CA VAL A 159 0.54 -14.27 22.58
C VAL A 159 1.75 -14.95 21.92
N GLN A 160 1.77 -15.05 20.58
CA GLN A 160 2.92 -15.63 19.87
C GLN A 160 4.20 -14.82 20.07
N GLU A 161 4.14 -13.50 20.03
CA GLU A 161 5.31 -12.64 20.25
C GLU A 161 5.83 -12.73 21.70
N ARG A 162 4.94 -12.82 22.68
CA ARG A 162 5.31 -13.01 24.08
C ARG A 162 5.97 -14.38 24.31
N MET A 163 5.44 -15.43 23.69
CA MET A 163 6.08 -16.75 23.74
C MET A 163 7.47 -16.71 23.11
N LEU A 164 7.61 -16.09 21.95
CA LEU A 164 8.91 -15.91 21.29
C LEU A 164 9.85 -15.06 22.14
N SER A 165 9.37 -13.97 22.74
CA SER A 165 10.18 -13.11 23.61
C SER A 165 10.63 -13.84 24.88
N TYR A 166 9.78 -14.70 25.43
CA TYR A 166 10.15 -15.55 26.57
C TYR A 166 11.28 -16.53 26.22
N TRP A 167 11.20 -17.15 25.04
CA TRP A 167 12.23 -18.08 24.56
C TRP A 167 13.51 -17.38 24.07
N LEU A 168 13.42 -16.09 23.74
CA LEU A 168 14.49 -15.25 23.21
C LEU A 168 15.03 -14.26 24.22
N ALA A 169 14.62 -14.32 25.51
CA ALA A 169 14.95 -13.30 26.51
C ALA A 169 16.45 -12.95 26.55
N ASP A 170 17.31 -13.93 26.26
CA ASP A 170 18.77 -13.77 26.26
C ASP A 170 19.33 -13.25 24.92
N PHE A 171 18.48 -13.09 23.86
CA PHE A 171 18.91 -12.78 22.49
C PHE A 171 18.25 -11.55 21.88
N MET A 172 17.51 -10.78 22.67
CA MET A 172 16.83 -9.57 22.15
C MET A 172 17.84 -8.47 21.79
N PRO A 173 17.89 -7.99 20.54
CA PRO A 173 18.77 -6.89 20.18
C PRO A 173 18.41 -5.62 20.94
N ALA A 174 19.44 -4.87 21.38
CA ALA A 174 19.32 -3.60 22.10
C ALA A 174 18.60 -2.50 21.29
N ASP A 175 18.58 -2.61 19.96
CA ASP A 175 17.97 -1.61 19.05
C ASP A 175 16.45 -1.46 19.20
N ASP A 176 15.78 -2.41 19.84
CA ASP A 176 14.36 -2.32 20.14
C ASP A 176 14.03 -1.52 21.41
N ALA A 177 15.04 -1.04 22.15
CA ALA A 177 14.88 -0.41 23.45
C ALA A 177 14.31 1.02 23.39
N ALA A 178 14.37 1.69 22.24
CA ALA A 178 14.06 3.12 22.11
C ALA A 178 12.56 3.48 22.02
N ASN A 179 11.66 2.51 21.77
CA ASN A 179 10.24 2.77 21.57
C ASN A 179 9.39 2.12 22.67
N ASP A 180 8.24 2.75 22.97
CA ASP A 180 7.22 2.16 23.83
C ASP A 180 6.86 0.72 23.41
N PRO A 181 6.78 -0.25 24.35
CA PRO A 181 6.53 -1.66 24.06
C PRO A 181 5.28 -1.89 23.18
N GLU A 182 4.18 -1.17 23.41
CA GLU A 182 2.94 -1.31 22.65
C GLU A 182 3.10 -0.83 21.20
N SER A 183 3.81 0.26 21.00
CA SER A 183 4.13 0.78 19.67
C SER A 183 5.02 -0.18 18.88
N ARG A 184 5.98 -0.82 19.55
CA ARG A 184 6.85 -1.85 18.95
C ARG A 184 6.06 -3.08 18.53
N GLU A 185 5.19 -3.60 19.38
CA GLU A 185 4.35 -4.75 19.10
C GLU A 185 3.40 -4.47 17.93
N ARG A 186 2.78 -3.31 17.90
CA ARG A 186 1.91 -2.89 16.80
C ARG A 186 2.66 -2.75 15.48
N HIS A 187 3.85 -2.20 15.50
CA HIS A 187 4.70 -2.08 14.32
C HIS A 187 5.13 -3.45 13.77
N ARG A 188 5.50 -4.39 14.63
CA ARG A 188 5.84 -5.76 14.26
C ARG A 188 4.65 -6.50 13.66
N TRP A 189 3.48 -6.33 14.25
CA TRP A 189 2.22 -6.86 13.74
C TRP A 189 1.91 -6.37 12.33
N GLN A 190 2.07 -5.08 12.08
CA GLN A 190 1.91 -4.50 10.74
C GLN A 190 2.96 -5.02 9.74
N ARG A 191 4.20 -5.21 10.18
CA ARG A 191 5.26 -5.79 9.35
C ARG A 191 4.93 -7.23 8.95
N SER A 192 4.36 -8.03 9.83
CA SER A 192 3.96 -9.40 9.50
C SER A 192 2.92 -9.44 8.39
N ALA A 193 1.95 -8.52 8.39
CA ALA A 193 0.97 -8.39 7.32
C ALA A 193 1.60 -7.94 5.99
N SER A 194 2.55 -7.03 6.05
CA SER A 194 3.29 -6.59 4.86
C SER A 194 4.12 -7.72 4.25
N ALA A 195 4.73 -8.56 5.08
CA ALA A 195 5.47 -9.73 4.65
C ALA A 195 4.58 -10.78 3.95
N GLU A 196 3.42 -11.11 4.51
CA GLU A 196 2.43 -12.00 3.88
C GLU A 196 1.90 -11.41 2.56
N SER A 197 1.62 -10.12 2.53
CA SER A 197 1.18 -9.43 1.30
C SER A 197 2.28 -9.46 0.23
N TRP A 198 3.54 -9.31 0.62
CA TRP A 198 4.68 -9.41 -0.27
C TRP A 198 4.85 -10.83 -0.82
N GLN A 199 4.67 -11.86 0.01
CA GLN A 199 4.68 -13.24 -0.45
C GLN A 199 3.60 -13.50 -1.51
N ALA A 200 2.36 -13.05 -1.27
CA ALA A 200 1.27 -13.17 -2.23
C ALA A 200 1.62 -12.44 -3.54
N HIS A 201 2.16 -11.23 -3.48
CA HIS A 201 2.62 -10.47 -4.64
C HIS A 201 3.64 -11.24 -5.48
N ASN A 202 4.60 -11.88 -4.83
CA ASN A 202 5.69 -12.58 -5.52
C ASN A 202 5.30 -13.96 -6.06
N ARG A 203 4.06 -14.44 -5.83
CA ARG A 203 3.58 -15.70 -6.42
C ARG A 203 3.53 -15.67 -7.95
N ALA A 204 3.24 -14.53 -8.52
CA ALA A 204 3.28 -14.35 -9.98
C ALA A 204 4.68 -14.54 -10.57
N ARG A 205 5.74 -14.46 -9.74
CA ARG A 205 7.14 -14.44 -10.18
C ARG A 205 7.38 -13.46 -11.33
N ALA A 206 6.65 -12.37 -11.34
CA ALA A 206 6.74 -11.36 -12.39
C ALA A 206 8.18 -10.85 -12.57
N TRP A 207 8.97 -10.85 -11.49
CA TRP A 207 10.39 -10.46 -11.49
C TRP A 207 11.30 -11.42 -12.27
N THR A 208 10.85 -12.64 -12.60
CA THR A 208 11.60 -13.57 -13.47
C THR A 208 11.43 -13.28 -14.95
N ASP A 209 10.50 -12.40 -15.32
CA ASP A 209 10.28 -11.98 -16.69
C ASP A 209 11.23 -10.83 -17.07
N PRO A 210 12.26 -11.10 -17.90
CA PRO A 210 13.24 -10.08 -18.26
C PRO A 210 12.65 -8.97 -19.13
N ASP A 211 11.59 -9.27 -19.88
CA ASP A 211 10.97 -8.35 -20.84
C ASP A 211 9.95 -7.41 -20.18
N GLY A 212 9.61 -7.69 -18.91
CA GLY A 212 8.68 -6.86 -18.14
C GLY A 212 7.26 -6.92 -18.71
N SER A 213 6.69 -8.12 -18.83
CA SER A 213 5.30 -8.30 -19.25
C SER A 213 4.33 -7.47 -18.40
N PRO A 214 3.26 -6.94 -19.00
CA PRO A 214 2.28 -6.16 -18.26
C PRO A 214 1.69 -6.97 -17.09
N PHE A 215 1.82 -6.41 -15.88
CA PHE A 215 1.37 -7.03 -14.64
C PHE A 215 0.71 -5.98 -13.73
N LEU A 216 -0.45 -6.32 -13.18
CA LEU A 216 -1.20 -5.44 -12.27
C LEU A 216 -1.44 -6.13 -10.93
N HIS A 217 -1.04 -5.49 -9.85
CA HIS A 217 -1.46 -5.87 -8.51
C HIS A 217 -2.55 -4.92 -8.02
N ILE A 218 -3.72 -5.46 -7.72
CA ILE A 218 -4.84 -4.74 -7.10
C ILE A 218 -4.86 -5.11 -5.62
N ALA A 219 -4.52 -4.18 -4.76
CA ALA A 219 -4.50 -4.38 -3.31
C ALA A 219 -5.65 -3.61 -2.66
N VAL A 220 -6.61 -4.34 -2.09
CA VAL A 220 -7.81 -3.81 -1.45
C VAL A 220 -7.74 -4.00 0.06
N GLY A 221 -7.57 -2.94 0.79
CA GLY A 221 -7.42 -2.98 2.25
C GLY A 221 -6.71 -1.74 2.78
N PRO A 222 -6.29 -1.73 4.04
CA PRO A 222 -5.47 -0.64 4.55
C PRO A 222 -4.19 -0.51 3.72
N THR A 223 -3.93 0.67 3.18
CA THR A 223 -2.74 0.94 2.36
C THR A 223 -1.44 0.56 3.07
N SER A 224 -1.40 0.70 4.40
CA SER A 224 -0.24 0.31 5.23
C SER A 224 0.07 -1.18 5.19
N SER A 225 -0.89 -2.04 4.86
CA SER A 225 -0.70 -3.49 4.74
C SER A 225 -0.32 -3.95 3.34
N ALA A 226 -0.40 -3.08 2.34
CA ALA A 226 0.07 -3.38 1.00
C ALA A 226 1.62 -3.55 1.00
N PRO A 227 2.17 -4.39 0.10
CA PRO A 227 3.62 -4.52 -0.06
C PRO A 227 4.32 -3.17 -0.21
N ALA A 228 5.47 -3.02 0.43
CA ALA A 228 6.24 -1.77 0.40
C ALA A 228 6.61 -1.39 -1.05
N GLU A 229 6.91 -2.36 -1.88
CA GLU A 229 7.25 -2.21 -3.29
C GLU A 229 6.11 -1.56 -4.08
N LEU A 230 4.84 -1.96 -3.82
CA LEU A 230 3.68 -1.37 -4.49
C LEU A 230 3.44 0.08 -4.05
N ARG A 231 3.60 0.32 -2.74
CA ARG A 231 3.51 1.68 -2.18
C ARG A 231 4.62 2.57 -2.71
N ALA A 232 5.69 1.93 -3.14
CA ALA A 232 6.94 2.51 -3.60
C ALA A 232 6.96 2.81 -5.11
N LEU A 233 6.00 2.36 -5.89
CA LEU A 233 5.96 2.64 -7.32
C LEU A 233 5.81 4.13 -7.62
N PRO A 234 6.36 4.61 -8.73
CA PRO A 234 6.10 5.95 -9.25
C PRO A 234 4.60 6.21 -9.43
N VAL A 235 4.20 7.47 -9.36
CA VAL A 235 2.78 7.87 -9.45
C VAL A 235 2.13 7.43 -10.78
N ASN A 236 2.90 7.43 -11.87
CA ASN A 236 2.42 6.96 -13.18
C ASN A 236 2.24 5.43 -13.28
N GLN A 237 2.72 4.68 -12.29
CA GLN A 237 2.56 3.21 -12.20
C GLN A 237 1.66 2.79 -11.04
N ARG A 238 1.11 3.74 -10.29
CA ARG A 238 0.31 3.49 -9.10
C ARG A 238 -0.91 4.38 -9.06
N ASP A 239 -2.09 3.77 -9.03
CA ASP A 239 -3.34 4.43 -8.74
C ASP A 239 -3.75 4.17 -7.27
N HIS A 240 -4.34 5.16 -6.61
CA HIS A 240 -4.83 5.06 -5.25
C HIS A 240 -6.28 5.51 -5.16
N LEU A 241 -7.17 4.62 -4.71
CA LEU A 241 -8.61 4.83 -4.62
C LEU A 241 -9.12 4.46 -3.22
N THR A 242 -10.34 4.86 -2.89
CA THR A 242 -11.02 4.41 -1.67
C THR A 242 -12.34 3.73 -2.00
N LEU A 243 -12.61 2.57 -1.40
CA LEU A 243 -13.88 1.83 -1.58
C LEU A 243 -15.08 2.50 -0.92
N GLN A 244 -14.89 3.44 -0.03
CA GLN A 244 -15.96 4.08 0.74
C GLN A 244 -16.71 5.19 -0.01
N GLY A 245 -16.83 5.09 -1.30
CA GLY A 245 -17.81 5.79 -2.03
C GLY A 245 -17.48 7.07 -2.72
N ARG A 246 -16.36 7.52 -2.56
CA ARG A 246 -15.80 8.58 -3.40
C ARG A 246 -14.34 8.25 -3.53
N PRO A 247 -13.69 8.44 -4.70
CA PRO A 247 -12.25 8.60 -4.68
C PRO A 247 -11.97 9.45 -3.45
N SER A 248 -10.87 9.22 -2.72
CA SER A 248 -10.44 10.18 -1.72
C SER A 248 -10.47 11.51 -2.47
N THR A 249 -11.61 12.22 -2.38
CA THR A 249 -11.80 13.49 -3.08
C THR A 249 -10.65 14.40 -2.74
N VAL A 250 -10.04 14.12 -1.59
CA VAL A 250 -8.84 14.77 -1.09
C VAL A 250 -7.60 14.32 -1.88
N GLY A 251 -7.32 13.02 -1.97
CA GLY A 251 -6.10 12.51 -2.65
C GLY A 251 -6.14 12.81 -4.13
N THR A 252 -7.22 12.43 -4.81
CA THR A 252 -7.38 12.71 -6.25
C THR A 252 -7.39 14.20 -6.53
N TRP A 253 -8.04 15.00 -5.66
CA TRP A 253 -8.07 16.44 -5.81
C TRP A 253 -6.67 17.04 -5.61
N VAL A 254 -5.93 16.63 -4.57
CA VAL A 254 -4.58 17.13 -4.32
C VAL A 254 -3.63 16.71 -5.43
N ASP A 255 -3.62 15.43 -5.83
CA ASP A 255 -2.71 14.92 -6.86
C ASP A 255 -2.97 15.60 -8.21
N ARG A 256 -4.24 15.78 -8.57
CA ARG A 256 -4.64 16.53 -9.76
C ARG A 256 -4.20 18.00 -9.68
N THR A 257 -4.43 18.65 -8.55
CA THR A 257 -4.05 20.06 -8.35
C THR A 257 -2.53 20.23 -8.41
N VAL A 258 -1.78 19.30 -7.81
CA VAL A 258 -0.30 19.28 -7.87
C VAL A 258 0.17 19.13 -9.32
N ALA A 259 -0.45 18.23 -10.08
CA ALA A 259 -0.13 18.03 -11.50
C ALA A 259 -0.53 19.23 -12.38
N ASP A 260 -1.75 19.71 -12.24
CA ASP A 260 -2.30 20.83 -13.05
C ASP A 260 -1.52 22.14 -12.82
N LEU A 261 -1.05 22.36 -11.62
CA LEU A 261 -0.23 23.55 -11.27
C LEU A 261 1.27 23.30 -11.38
N ASN A 262 1.69 22.11 -11.77
CA ASN A 262 3.08 21.68 -11.85
C ASN A 262 3.86 22.02 -10.57
N LEU A 263 3.35 21.54 -9.42
CA LEU A 263 3.93 21.87 -8.12
C LEU A 263 4.99 20.84 -7.72
N SER A 264 6.12 21.33 -7.22
CA SER A 264 7.14 20.52 -6.54
C SER A 264 7.06 20.60 -5.03
N ALA A 265 6.07 21.33 -4.50
CA ALA A 265 5.80 21.43 -3.07
C ALA A 265 4.32 21.77 -2.83
N ALA A 266 3.76 21.35 -1.71
CA ALA A 266 2.40 21.64 -1.31
C ALA A 266 2.31 22.13 0.13
N HIS A 267 1.42 23.09 0.33
CA HIS A 267 1.09 23.62 1.65
C HIS A 267 -0.40 23.41 1.92
N PRO A 268 -0.79 22.66 2.96
CA PRO A 268 -2.19 22.32 3.23
C PRO A 268 -3.12 23.55 3.33
N GLY A 269 -2.64 24.62 3.97
CA GLY A 269 -3.41 25.84 4.15
C GLY A 269 -3.62 26.63 2.86
N LEU A 270 -2.70 26.58 1.90
CA LEU A 270 -2.86 27.21 0.58
C LEU A 270 -3.79 26.36 -0.30
N LEU A 271 -3.59 25.06 -0.32
CA LEU A 271 -4.45 24.13 -1.07
C LEU A 271 -5.90 24.24 -0.62
N SER A 272 -6.18 24.36 0.69
CA SER A 272 -7.55 24.45 1.21
C SER A 272 -8.28 25.76 0.84
N ARG A 273 -7.58 26.75 0.31
CA ARG A 273 -8.16 28.02 -0.17
C ARG A 273 -8.53 28.00 -1.64
N LEU A 274 -8.13 26.95 -2.37
CA LEU A 274 -8.47 26.84 -3.79
C LEU A 274 -9.95 26.49 -3.99
N PRO A 275 -10.57 26.90 -5.11
CA PRO A 275 -11.96 26.55 -5.41
C PRO A 275 -12.18 25.03 -5.41
N GLY A 276 -13.24 24.57 -4.75
CA GLY A 276 -13.57 23.14 -4.68
C GLY A 276 -12.64 22.31 -3.79
N ALA A 277 -11.75 22.95 -3.03
CA ALA A 277 -10.81 22.25 -2.16
C ALA A 277 -11.50 21.48 -1.01
N PRO A 278 -10.97 20.31 -0.65
CA PRO A 278 -11.28 19.65 0.61
C PRO A 278 -10.89 20.54 1.82
N ASN A 279 -11.36 20.17 3.01
CA ASN A 279 -10.98 20.94 4.19
C ASN A 279 -9.49 20.77 4.54
N HIS A 280 -8.92 21.77 5.21
CA HIS A 280 -7.51 21.81 5.60
C HIS A 280 -7.04 20.55 6.35
N GLY A 281 -7.85 20.02 7.29
CA GLY A 281 -7.49 18.83 8.06
C GLY A 281 -7.35 17.57 7.19
N GLN A 282 -8.25 17.40 6.22
CA GLN A 282 -8.21 16.30 5.27
C GLN A 282 -6.98 16.37 4.36
N ILE A 283 -6.69 17.55 3.80
CA ILE A 283 -5.51 17.77 2.96
C ILE A 283 -4.24 17.49 3.76
N ARG A 284 -4.14 18.02 4.98
CA ARG A 284 -3.01 17.78 5.87
C ARG A 284 -2.82 16.31 6.19
N ALA A 285 -3.89 15.59 6.49
CA ALA A 285 -3.84 14.15 6.76
C ALA A 285 -3.34 13.37 5.54
N TYR A 286 -3.80 13.71 4.33
CA TYR A 286 -3.35 13.10 3.09
C TYR A 286 -1.86 13.34 2.83
N LEU A 287 -1.38 14.57 2.94
CA LEU A 287 0.02 14.93 2.73
C LEU A 287 0.94 14.27 3.77
N ASN A 288 0.52 14.20 5.04
CA ASN A 288 1.26 13.52 6.10
C ASN A 288 1.35 11.98 5.87
N ALA A 289 0.36 11.39 5.19
CA ALA A 289 0.38 9.97 4.81
C ALA A 289 1.28 9.66 3.61
N GLY A 290 2.00 10.65 3.08
CA GLY A 290 2.88 10.52 1.93
C GLY A 290 2.38 11.25 0.68
N GLY A 291 1.07 11.56 0.57
CA GLY A 291 0.46 12.34 -0.51
C GLY A 291 1.04 12.02 -1.90
N PRO A 292 1.29 13.05 -2.73
CA PRO A 292 1.93 12.89 -4.03
C PRO A 292 3.43 12.57 -3.94
N TRP A 293 4.04 12.74 -2.76
CA TRP A 293 5.47 12.47 -2.55
C TRP A 293 5.66 11.34 -1.55
N LYS A 294 6.50 10.41 -1.91
CA LYS A 294 6.77 9.19 -1.18
C LYS A 294 7.64 9.38 0.06
N ARG A 295 8.57 10.31 -0.01
CA ARG A 295 9.40 10.80 1.08
C ARG A 295 9.36 12.31 1.00
N SER A 296 8.46 12.93 1.71
CA SER A 296 8.40 14.38 1.73
C SER A 296 9.32 14.90 2.83
N ARG A 297 10.17 15.84 2.46
CA ARG A 297 10.82 16.70 3.44
C ARG A 297 9.80 17.71 3.93
N VAL A 298 9.64 17.81 5.24
CA VAL A 298 8.79 18.85 5.84
C VAL A 298 9.61 20.12 5.95
N TRP A 299 9.21 21.11 5.19
CA TRP A 299 9.77 22.47 5.27
C TRP A 299 8.86 23.32 6.14
N SER A 300 9.38 24.43 6.66
CA SER A 300 8.55 25.43 7.29
C SER A 300 8.52 26.70 6.45
N CYS A 301 7.33 27.30 6.31
CA CYS A 301 7.20 28.60 5.69
C CYS A 301 6.35 29.53 6.53
N ALA A 302 6.68 30.83 6.53
CA ALA A 302 5.84 31.85 7.09
C ALA A 302 4.97 32.45 5.97
N LEU A 303 3.66 32.46 6.16
CA LEU A 303 2.72 33.16 5.28
C LEU A 303 2.71 34.65 5.71
N THR A 304 3.38 35.51 4.94
CA THR A 304 3.31 36.95 5.14
C THR A 304 2.29 37.52 4.16
N GLY A 305 1.24 38.13 4.67
CA GLY A 305 0.18 38.75 3.88
C GLY A 305 -1.20 38.17 4.19
N GLY A 306 -2.12 39.04 4.59
CA GLY A 306 -3.52 38.66 4.84
C GLY A 306 -3.89 38.37 6.29
N GLY A 307 -3.46 39.21 7.25
CA GLY A 307 -4.09 39.30 8.58
C GLY A 307 -3.84 38.13 9.57
N SER A 308 -3.10 37.11 9.21
CA SER A 308 -2.70 36.05 10.14
C SER A 308 -1.23 36.22 10.52
N SER A 309 -1.00 36.56 11.78
CA SER A 309 0.30 36.58 12.42
C SER A 309 1.13 35.33 12.05
N GLY A 310 2.32 35.52 11.50
CA GLY A 310 3.37 34.59 11.06
C GLY A 310 3.43 33.20 11.65
N ARG A 311 2.36 32.40 11.52
CA ARG A 311 2.40 30.98 11.92
C ARG A 311 3.23 30.21 10.91
N THR A 312 4.25 29.57 11.41
CA THR A 312 5.06 28.61 10.65
C THR A 312 4.19 27.38 10.31
N CYS A 313 4.07 27.09 9.04
CA CYS A 313 3.27 25.95 8.56
C CYS A 313 4.17 24.95 7.85
N ALA A 314 3.87 23.67 7.98
CA ALA A 314 4.59 22.61 7.29
C ALA A 314 4.32 22.65 5.78
N VAL A 315 5.39 22.58 4.98
CA VAL A 315 5.37 22.44 3.53
C VAL A 315 5.85 21.03 3.19
N HIS A 316 5.11 20.34 2.35
CA HIS A 316 5.45 19.00 1.88
C HIS A 316 6.11 19.10 0.51
N ALA A 317 7.26 18.46 0.36
CA ALA A 317 8.02 18.41 -0.89
C ALA A 317 8.88 17.13 -0.93
N PRO A 318 9.27 16.59 -2.11
CA PRO A 318 10.20 15.47 -2.20
C PRO A 318 11.55 15.80 -1.52
N GLU A 319 12.28 14.77 -1.11
CA GLU A 319 13.57 14.94 -0.41
C GLU A 319 14.64 15.67 -1.24
N ASP A 320 14.58 15.51 -2.54
CA ASP A 320 15.49 16.12 -3.53
C ASP A 320 15.04 17.52 -4.00
N ALA A 321 13.91 18.01 -3.48
CA ALA A 321 13.42 19.33 -3.84
C ALA A 321 14.38 20.42 -3.37
N THR A 322 14.74 21.31 -4.27
CA THR A 322 15.54 22.50 -3.95
C THR A 322 14.67 23.61 -3.37
N LEU A 323 15.24 24.48 -2.55
CA LEU A 323 14.56 25.65 -1.98
C LEU A 323 13.86 26.49 -3.07
N ARG A 324 14.50 26.65 -4.22
CA ARG A 324 13.96 27.37 -5.37
C ARG A 324 12.66 26.75 -5.88
N LEU A 325 12.64 25.45 -6.12
CA LEU A 325 11.45 24.74 -6.58
C LEU A 325 10.30 24.80 -5.57
N VAL A 326 10.62 24.74 -4.28
CA VAL A 326 9.65 24.90 -3.18
C VAL A 326 9.07 26.32 -3.21
N ALA A 327 9.91 27.34 -3.29
CA ALA A 327 9.48 28.74 -3.35
C ALA A 327 8.57 29.02 -4.57
N GLU A 328 9.00 28.61 -5.77
CA GLU A 328 8.21 28.76 -7.01
C GLU A 328 6.83 28.05 -6.93
N SER A 329 6.78 26.88 -6.28
CA SER A 329 5.53 26.15 -6.08
C SER A 329 4.58 26.88 -5.13
N LEU A 330 5.12 27.44 -4.03
CA LEU A 330 4.33 28.20 -3.06
C LEU A 330 3.83 29.51 -3.62
N GLU A 331 4.64 30.19 -4.44
CA GLU A 331 4.22 31.40 -5.16
C GLU A 331 3.05 31.13 -6.11
N ARG A 332 3.14 30.05 -6.91
CA ARG A 332 2.03 29.61 -7.78
C ARG A 332 0.76 29.29 -7.01
N LEU A 333 0.89 28.56 -5.90
CA LEU A 333 -0.24 28.27 -5.01
C LEU A 333 -0.81 29.54 -4.38
N GLY A 334 0.05 30.45 -3.92
CA GLY A 334 -0.36 31.72 -3.33
C GLY A 334 -1.12 32.58 -4.31
N ALA A 335 -0.61 32.74 -5.52
CA ALA A 335 -1.28 33.49 -6.57
C ALA A 335 -2.68 32.91 -6.90
N ARG A 336 -2.80 31.59 -6.98
CA ARG A 336 -4.10 30.91 -7.18
C ARG A 336 -5.04 31.04 -5.99
N ALA A 337 -4.50 31.11 -4.77
CA ALA A 337 -5.27 31.31 -3.53
C ALA A 337 -5.60 32.80 -3.26
N GLY A 338 -5.27 33.70 -4.17
CA GLY A 338 -5.50 35.14 -4.02
C GLY A 338 -4.58 35.82 -2.99
N LEU A 339 -3.42 35.24 -2.73
CA LEU A 339 -2.44 35.77 -1.77
C LEU A 339 -1.21 36.33 -2.54
N SER A 340 -0.81 37.54 -2.18
CA SER A 340 0.44 38.17 -2.66
C SER A 340 1.47 38.20 -1.51
N GLY A 341 2.74 38.01 -1.84
CA GLY A 341 3.85 38.18 -0.88
C GLY A 341 4.08 37.00 0.06
N LEU A 342 4.28 35.80 -0.49
CA LEU A 342 4.71 34.62 0.26
C LEU A 342 6.22 34.61 0.44
N ALA A 343 6.69 34.63 1.69
CA ALA A 343 8.11 34.43 1.99
C ALA A 343 8.34 33.01 2.55
N VAL A 344 9.21 32.25 1.88
CA VAL A 344 9.71 30.97 2.40
C VAL A 344 10.89 31.29 3.29
N LYS A 345 10.81 30.93 4.58
CA LYS A 345 11.95 30.93 5.47
C LYS A 345 12.53 29.53 5.54
N THR A 346 13.83 29.45 5.31
CA THR A 346 14.66 28.25 5.53
C THR A 346 14.88 27.97 7.01
#